data_956c024dac95d767dc99b5e10e0bae8f
#
_entry.id   956c024dac95d767dc99b5e10e0bae8f
#
_cell.length_a   1.000
_cell.length_b   1.000
_cell.length_c   1.000
_cell.angle_alpha   90.00
_cell.angle_beta   90.00
_cell.angle_gamma   90.00
#
_symmetry.space_group_name_H-M   'P 1'
#
loop_
_entity.id
_entity.type
_entity.pdbx_description
1 polymer ?
#
loop_
_entity_poly.entity_id
_entity_poly.type
_entity_poly.pdbx_seq_one_letter_code
_entity_poly.pdbx_strand_id
1 'polypeptide(L)'
;TSYVKGTTDVPFTGIVMACGNASDCTVTSVSLIGTIDEDGGAAFATTASTPGVDNSVNVNEIVGSVWLVDEDGNMVEGTSASVTASTGLVTMDSLDFTIPSGESPVYTVVGDIKSDAFKNSNAESIAFKITAASSVVSEDEEGNSITATGTVNAPSVTTATTYALVSNGGSITVAVDPSTALEDIVVAGTDDVELTTFKFTGTAEAFTVRKLAVSADQNGIADADLAEFDNQVSKVYLTYEDSNGDEVTESASLVSGNATFADLDIYVDKDDSATVEVTADLNSIASGQSTAGDSVRLDIAFNNFEALAESSGETYKPEKYDNDVAAASDLDFGTLTWTDATAEVNAAGTAA
;
A
#
# COMPACT_ATOMS: atom_id res chain seq x y z
N THR A 1 -11.48 -4.01 -3.68
CA THR A 1 -10.01 -3.93 -3.64
C THR A 1 -9.61 -2.46 -3.57
N SER A 2 -8.64 -2.15 -2.71
CA SER A 2 -8.11 -0.79 -2.54
C SER A 2 -6.81 -0.66 -3.31
N TYR A 3 -6.62 0.51 -3.90
CA TYR A 3 -5.42 0.89 -4.65
C TYR A 3 -4.99 2.28 -4.19
N VAL A 4 -3.74 2.64 -4.46
CA VAL A 4 -3.21 3.98 -4.16
C VAL A 4 -2.89 4.73 -5.45
N LYS A 5 -2.73 6.04 -5.37
CA LYS A 5 -2.25 6.85 -6.50
C LYS A 5 -0.93 6.27 -7.06
N GLY A 6 -0.75 6.36 -8.36
CA GLY A 6 0.43 5.81 -9.04
C GLY A 6 0.38 4.31 -9.34
N THR A 7 -0.62 3.57 -8.84
CA THR A 7 -0.78 2.14 -9.18
C THR A 7 -1.14 1.98 -10.65
N THR A 8 -0.43 1.09 -11.35
CA THR A 8 -0.70 0.73 -12.75
C THR A 8 -1.54 -0.53 -12.84
N ASP A 9 -2.13 -0.77 -14.02
CA ASP A 9 -2.88 -1.98 -14.36
C ASP A 9 -4.04 -2.32 -13.41
N VAL A 10 -4.74 -1.28 -12.89
CA VAL A 10 -5.86 -1.46 -11.96
C VAL A 10 -7.09 -2.01 -12.69
N PRO A 11 -7.61 -3.20 -12.32
CA PRO A 11 -8.82 -3.75 -12.90
C PRO A 11 -10.07 -3.10 -12.29
N PHE A 12 -10.97 -2.60 -13.14
CA PHE A 12 -12.21 -1.93 -12.72
C PHE A 12 -13.45 -2.81 -12.88
N THR A 13 -13.67 -3.36 -14.10
CA THR A 13 -14.87 -4.16 -14.37
C THR A 13 -14.66 -5.15 -15.50
N GLY A 14 -15.36 -6.29 -15.42
CA GLY A 14 -15.43 -7.28 -16.50
C GLY A 14 -16.63 -7.02 -17.42
N ILE A 15 -16.43 -7.17 -18.71
CA ILE A 15 -17.45 -7.02 -19.76
C ILE A 15 -17.52 -8.32 -20.54
N VAL A 16 -18.67 -8.98 -20.53
CA VAL A 16 -18.92 -10.15 -21.38
C VAL A 16 -19.41 -9.66 -22.76
N MET A 17 -18.71 -10.00 -23.80
CA MET A 17 -19.13 -9.75 -25.18
C MET A 17 -19.36 -11.08 -25.88
N ALA A 18 -20.63 -11.38 -26.22
CA ALA A 18 -21.00 -12.63 -26.87
C ALA A 18 -21.29 -12.44 -28.35
N CYS A 19 -20.72 -13.30 -29.19
CA CYS A 19 -21.04 -13.37 -30.59
C CYS A 19 -22.05 -14.50 -30.87
N GLY A 20 -23.01 -14.25 -31.76
CA GLY A 20 -23.99 -15.25 -32.19
C GLY A 20 -23.35 -16.38 -33.02
N ASN A 21 -24.10 -17.49 -33.22
CA ASN A 21 -23.57 -18.67 -33.90
C ASN A 21 -23.52 -18.55 -35.46
N ALA A 22 -23.86 -17.40 -36.03
CA ALA A 22 -24.03 -17.25 -37.48
C ALA A 22 -22.74 -16.94 -38.21
N SER A 23 -21.92 -16.06 -37.65
CA SER A 23 -20.61 -15.65 -38.18
C SER A 23 -19.78 -15.09 -37.03
N ASP A 24 -18.50 -14.90 -37.24
CA ASP A 24 -17.64 -14.17 -36.30
C ASP A 24 -18.06 -12.70 -36.20
N CYS A 25 -17.79 -12.06 -35.08
CA CYS A 25 -18.08 -10.67 -34.83
C CYS A 25 -16.80 -9.87 -34.67
N THR A 26 -16.54 -8.92 -35.55
CA THR A 26 -15.44 -7.97 -35.39
C THR A 26 -15.93 -6.73 -34.64
N VAL A 27 -15.34 -6.44 -33.49
CA VAL A 27 -15.65 -5.24 -32.70
C VAL A 27 -14.81 -4.09 -33.22
N THR A 28 -15.49 -3.01 -33.62
CA THR A 28 -14.88 -1.81 -34.23
C THR A 28 -14.86 -0.58 -33.32
N SER A 29 -15.73 -0.54 -32.31
CA SER A 29 -15.72 0.52 -31.30
C SER A 29 -16.35 0.05 -29.99
N VAL A 30 -15.80 0.52 -28.87
CA VAL A 30 -16.39 0.35 -27.52
C VAL A 30 -16.39 1.69 -26.82
N SER A 31 -17.53 2.08 -26.26
CA SER A 31 -17.67 3.28 -25.44
C SER A 31 -18.06 2.94 -24.01
N LEU A 32 -17.30 3.45 -23.06
CA LEU A 32 -17.49 3.30 -21.62
C LEU A 32 -17.77 4.66 -20.99
N ILE A 33 -18.34 4.63 -19.80
CA ILE A 33 -18.41 5.79 -18.93
C ILE A 33 -17.81 5.47 -17.58
N GLY A 34 -16.84 6.26 -17.13
CA GLY A 34 -16.32 6.27 -15.79
C GLY A 34 -17.24 7.06 -14.86
N THR A 35 -17.43 6.59 -13.66
CA THR A 35 -18.16 7.26 -12.59
C THR A 35 -17.32 7.27 -11.32
N ILE A 36 -17.47 8.31 -10.52
CA ILE A 36 -16.72 8.54 -9.30
C ILE A 36 -17.66 8.81 -8.12
N ASP A 37 -17.26 8.41 -6.93
CA ASP A 37 -17.86 8.74 -5.64
C ASP A 37 -16.75 9.22 -4.69
N GLU A 38 -16.78 10.49 -4.34
CA GLU A 38 -15.73 11.20 -3.60
C GLU A 38 -15.57 10.71 -2.14
N ASP A 39 -16.61 10.12 -1.57
CA ASP A 39 -16.56 9.69 -0.16
C ASP A 39 -15.88 8.34 0.05
N GLY A 40 -15.39 7.69 -1.02
CA GLY A 40 -14.84 6.32 -0.95
C GLY A 40 -15.87 5.26 -0.53
N GLY A 41 -17.11 5.67 -0.50
CA GLY A 41 -18.25 4.82 -0.18
C GLY A 41 -18.68 3.96 -1.28
N ALA A 42 -19.31 3.05 -1.56
CA ALA A 42 -19.82 2.36 -2.74
C ALA A 42 -21.15 2.98 -3.26
N ALA A 43 -21.54 4.10 -2.74
CA ALA A 43 -22.79 4.78 -3.08
C ALA A 43 -22.49 6.00 -3.97
N PHE A 44 -22.39 5.76 -5.27
CA PHE A 44 -22.28 6.84 -6.25
C PHE A 44 -23.48 7.78 -6.13
N ALA A 45 -23.23 9.07 -5.94
CA ALA A 45 -24.24 10.05 -5.58
C ALA A 45 -25.48 10.03 -6.51
N THR A 46 -26.66 10.07 -5.90
CA THR A 46 -27.94 10.04 -6.60
C THR A 46 -28.39 11.39 -7.10
N THR A 47 -27.78 12.48 -6.65
CA THR A 47 -28.23 13.81 -6.89
C THR A 47 -27.23 14.59 -7.72
N ALA A 48 -27.60 14.76 -8.99
CA ALA A 48 -27.10 15.80 -9.91
C ALA A 48 -25.61 15.76 -10.26
N SER A 49 -24.86 14.74 -9.95
CA SER A 49 -23.52 14.60 -10.51
C SER A 49 -23.64 14.22 -11.98
N THR A 50 -23.01 14.99 -12.82
CA THR A 50 -22.76 14.61 -14.21
C THR A 50 -21.94 13.32 -14.15
N PRO A 51 -22.29 12.28 -14.94
CA PRO A 51 -21.44 11.08 -14.98
C PRO A 51 -19.98 11.46 -15.18
N GLY A 52 -19.08 10.86 -14.41
CA GLY A 52 -17.66 11.17 -14.43
C GLY A 52 -17.22 12.35 -13.55
N VAL A 53 -18.13 12.96 -12.81
CA VAL A 53 -17.86 14.06 -11.87
C VAL A 53 -18.57 13.82 -10.56
N ASP A 54 -17.90 13.98 -9.45
CA ASP A 54 -18.52 14.12 -8.13
C ASP A 54 -17.96 15.37 -7.45
N ASN A 55 -18.88 16.21 -6.96
CA ASN A 55 -18.60 17.51 -6.33
C ASN A 55 -17.56 18.36 -7.09
N SER A 56 -16.30 18.12 -6.89
CA SER A 56 -15.19 18.88 -7.49
C SER A 56 -14.17 18.02 -8.23
N VAL A 57 -14.34 16.70 -8.24
CA VAL A 57 -13.37 15.77 -8.82
C VAL A 57 -13.95 15.06 -10.04
N ASN A 58 -13.15 14.95 -11.09
CA ASN A 58 -13.50 14.22 -12.31
C ASN A 58 -12.73 12.91 -12.37
N VAL A 59 -13.32 11.85 -12.94
CA VAL A 59 -12.63 10.56 -13.12
C VAL A 59 -11.26 10.72 -13.80
N ASN A 60 -11.18 11.63 -14.79
CA ASN A 60 -9.93 11.87 -15.52
C ASN A 60 -8.83 12.52 -14.67
N GLU A 61 -9.13 13.04 -13.50
CA GLU A 61 -8.13 13.55 -12.55
C GLU A 61 -7.49 12.43 -11.76
N ILE A 62 -8.18 11.29 -11.65
CA ILE A 62 -7.70 10.10 -10.96
C ILE A 62 -7.16 9.07 -11.96
N VAL A 63 -7.94 8.73 -13.01
CA VAL A 63 -7.58 7.74 -14.03
C VAL A 63 -7.25 8.44 -15.33
N GLY A 64 -6.04 8.24 -15.85
CA GLY A 64 -5.58 8.90 -17.07
C GLY A 64 -6.10 8.25 -18.33
N SER A 65 -5.90 6.96 -18.45
CA SER A 65 -6.28 6.12 -19.58
C SER A 65 -6.76 4.75 -19.10
N VAL A 66 -7.57 4.12 -19.93
CA VAL A 66 -8.05 2.75 -19.72
C VAL A 66 -7.96 1.97 -21.00
N TRP A 67 -7.90 0.65 -20.88
CA TRP A 67 -7.87 -0.31 -22.01
C TRP A 67 -8.61 -1.59 -21.62
N LEU A 68 -8.78 -2.47 -22.59
CA LEU A 68 -9.33 -3.80 -22.36
C LEU A 68 -8.18 -4.82 -22.33
N VAL A 69 -8.30 -5.79 -21.41
CA VAL A 69 -7.48 -6.99 -21.41
C VAL A 69 -8.37 -8.22 -21.60
N ASP A 70 -7.84 -9.23 -22.28
CA ASP A 70 -8.51 -10.52 -22.49
C ASP A 70 -8.44 -11.41 -21.21
N GLU A 71 -8.94 -12.63 -21.31
CA GLU A 71 -8.94 -13.61 -20.22
C GLU A 71 -7.53 -14.08 -19.83
N ASP A 72 -6.55 -13.96 -20.73
CA ASP A 72 -5.14 -14.28 -20.47
C ASP A 72 -4.36 -13.09 -19.89
N GLY A 73 -5.02 -11.93 -19.71
CA GLY A 73 -4.42 -10.70 -19.20
C GLY A 73 -3.66 -9.88 -20.26
N ASN A 74 -3.77 -10.23 -21.54
CA ASN A 74 -3.13 -9.46 -22.61
C ASN A 74 -3.99 -8.27 -22.99
N MET A 75 -3.32 -7.13 -23.22
CA MET A 75 -4.01 -5.94 -23.73
C MET A 75 -4.56 -6.20 -25.13
N VAL A 76 -5.86 -5.92 -25.31
CA VAL A 76 -6.51 -5.96 -26.62
C VAL A 76 -6.01 -4.77 -27.46
N GLU A 77 -5.45 -5.05 -28.64
CA GLU A 77 -4.83 -4.04 -29.50
C GLU A 77 -5.80 -2.91 -29.85
N GLY A 78 -5.32 -1.68 -29.80
CA GLY A 78 -6.10 -0.48 -30.12
C GLY A 78 -7.05 0.02 -29.02
N THR A 79 -7.21 -0.71 -27.93
CA THR A 79 -8.23 -0.34 -26.90
C THR A 79 -7.81 0.76 -25.94
N SER A 80 -6.54 1.21 -25.93
CA SER A 80 -6.11 2.29 -25.03
C SER A 80 -6.76 3.62 -25.39
N ALA A 81 -7.49 4.19 -24.43
CA ALA A 81 -8.17 5.47 -24.61
C ALA A 81 -8.16 6.31 -23.32
N SER A 82 -8.11 7.63 -23.50
CA SER A 82 -8.14 8.58 -22.40
C SER A 82 -9.56 8.80 -21.87
N VAL A 83 -9.67 9.05 -20.57
CA VAL A 83 -10.92 9.45 -19.94
C VAL A 83 -11.22 10.92 -20.22
N THR A 84 -12.38 11.22 -20.77
CA THR A 84 -12.79 12.60 -21.09
C THR A 84 -13.15 13.35 -19.80
N ALA A 85 -12.60 14.54 -19.65
CA ALA A 85 -12.92 15.43 -18.53
C ALA A 85 -14.43 15.74 -18.45
N SER A 86 -14.95 15.90 -17.26
CA SER A 86 -16.34 16.26 -16.92
C SER A 86 -17.43 15.27 -17.33
N THR A 87 -17.17 14.33 -18.22
CA THR A 87 -18.17 13.32 -18.63
C THR A 87 -17.79 11.90 -18.25
N GLY A 88 -16.49 11.67 -17.97
CA GLY A 88 -15.96 10.31 -17.74
C GLY A 88 -16.05 9.39 -18.96
N LEU A 89 -16.40 9.94 -20.15
CA LEU A 89 -16.54 9.15 -21.38
C LEU A 89 -15.16 8.65 -21.85
N VAL A 90 -15.11 7.39 -22.18
CA VAL A 90 -13.99 6.72 -22.84
C VAL A 90 -14.51 6.15 -24.15
N THR A 91 -13.89 6.51 -25.24
CA THR A 91 -14.24 5.96 -26.56
C THR A 91 -13.00 5.32 -27.17
N MET A 92 -13.11 4.03 -27.45
CA MET A 92 -12.12 3.21 -28.11
C MET A 92 -12.60 2.96 -29.53
N ASP A 93 -12.06 3.70 -30.48
CA ASP A 93 -12.46 3.65 -31.88
C ASP A 93 -11.37 2.97 -32.74
N SER A 94 -11.76 2.54 -33.93
CA SER A 94 -10.86 1.88 -34.89
C SER A 94 -10.27 0.58 -34.33
N LEU A 95 -11.08 -0.14 -33.57
CA LEU A 95 -10.73 -1.47 -33.10
C LEU A 95 -10.90 -2.48 -34.24
N ASP A 96 -10.17 -3.60 -34.15
CA ASP A 96 -10.25 -4.69 -35.10
C ASP A 96 -9.96 -6.02 -34.39
N PHE A 97 -10.76 -6.31 -33.35
CA PHE A 97 -10.64 -7.61 -32.68
C PHE A 97 -11.88 -8.47 -32.90
N THR A 98 -11.65 -9.75 -33.17
CA THR A 98 -12.70 -10.68 -33.52
C THR A 98 -13.09 -11.56 -32.34
N ILE A 99 -14.39 -11.69 -32.13
CA ILE A 99 -15.00 -12.67 -31.22
C ILE A 99 -15.53 -13.82 -32.09
N PRO A 100 -15.01 -15.05 -31.93
CA PRO A 100 -15.46 -16.18 -32.72
C PRO A 100 -16.96 -16.46 -32.51
N SER A 101 -17.59 -16.99 -33.55
CA SER A 101 -19.03 -17.31 -33.50
C SER A 101 -19.35 -18.31 -32.39
N GLY A 102 -20.35 -18.00 -31.59
CA GLY A 102 -20.78 -18.80 -30.45
C GLY A 102 -19.96 -18.61 -29.17
N GLU A 103 -18.88 -17.83 -29.21
CA GLU A 103 -18.04 -17.55 -28.04
C GLU A 103 -18.56 -16.36 -27.22
N SER A 104 -18.14 -16.28 -25.98
CA SER A 104 -18.56 -15.25 -25.02
C SER A 104 -17.41 -14.86 -24.09
N PRO A 105 -16.30 -14.36 -24.62
CA PRO A 105 -15.14 -13.96 -23.81
C PRO A 105 -15.48 -12.83 -22.84
N VAL A 106 -14.70 -12.80 -21.76
CA VAL A 106 -14.75 -11.71 -20.77
C VAL A 106 -13.56 -10.77 -21.01
N TYR A 107 -13.84 -9.52 -21.23
CA TYR A 107 -12.81 -8.46 -21.29
C TYR A 107 -12.83 -7.66 -19.99
N THR A 108 -11.68 -7.43 -19.41
CA THR A 108 -11.57 -6.60 -18.19
C THR A 108 -11.12 -5.19 -18.58
N VAL A 109 -11.83 -4.18 -18.08
CA VAL A 109 -11.42 -2.78 -18.16
C VAL A 109 -10.33 -2.56 -17.14
N VAL A 110 -9.15 -2.15 -17.60
CA VAL A 110 -7.97 -1.89 -16.80
C VAL A 110 -7.50 -0.47 -17.05
N GLY A 111 -6.85 0.16 -16.08
CA GLY A 111 -6.29 1.51 -16.26
C GLY A 111 -5.29 1.90 -15.19
N ASP A 112 -4.58 3.00 -15.45
CA ASP A 112 -3.57 3.53 -14.55
C ASP A 112 -4.14 4.66 -13.68
N ILE A 113 -3.87 4.57 -12.38
CA ILE A 113 -4.11 5.66 -11.45
C ILE A 113 -2.97 6.66 -11.56
N LYS A 114 -3.31 7.91 -11.73
CA LYS A 114 -2.31 8.99 -11.84
C LYS A 114 -1.52 9.15 -10.54
N SER A 115 -0.24 9.40 -10.65
CA SER A 115 0.64 9.69 -9.50
C SER A 115 0.33 11.05 -8.85
N ASP A 116 -0.28 11.98 -9.59
CA ASP A 116 -0.72 13.30 -9.11
C ASP A 116 -2.23 13.36 -8.79
N ALA A 117 -2.91 12.21 -8.74
CA ALA A 117 -4.27 12.11 -8.23
C ALA A 117 -4.37 12.63 -6.79
N PHE A 118 -5.54 13.08 -6.38
CA PHE A 118 -5.83 13.49 -4.99
C PHE A 118 -5.09 14.73 -4.48
N LYS A 119 -5.04 15.79 -5.25
CA LYS A 119 -4.47 17.05 -4.77
C LYS A 119 -5.17 17.61 -3.51
N ASN A 120 -6.44 17.21 -3.28
CA ASN A 120 -7.26 17.76 -2.19
C ASN A 120 -8.24 16.76 -1.55
N SER A 121 -8.20 15.45 -1.83
CA SER A 121 -9.14 14.48 -1.28
C SER A 121 -8.45 13.18 -0.82
N ASN A 122 -9.15 12.39 0.01
CA ASN A 122 -8.53 11.28 0.72
C ASN A 122 -8.74 9.91 0.07
N ALA A 123 -9.89 9.67 -0.55
CA ALA A 123 -10.21 8.41 -1.23
C ALA A 123 -11.40 8.60 -2.19
N GLU A 124 -11.38 7.86 -3.28
CA GLU A 124 -12.41 7.90 -4.32
C GLU A 124 -12.81 6.47 -4.72
N SER A 125 -14.10 6.25 -4.90
CA SER A 125 -14.60 5.03 -5.52
C SER A 125 -14.80 5.26 -7.01
N ILE A 126 -14.18 4.44 -7.86
CA ILE A 126 -14.21 4.57 -9.31
C ILE A 126 -14.76 3.30 -9.96
N ALA A 127 -15.69 3.47 -10.87
CA ALA A 127 -16.26 2.39 -11.67
C ALA A 127 -16.41 2.78 -13.13
N PHE A 128 -16.21 1.80 -14.03
CA PHE A 128 -16.48 1.96 -15.46
C PHE A 128 -17.66 1.07 -15.87
N LYS A 129 -18.47 1.55 -16.80
CA LYS A 129 -19.69 0.87 -17.26
C LYS A 129 -19.91 1.09 -18.77
N ILE A 130 -20.53 0.11 -19.41
CA ILE A 130 -21.20 0.30 -20.71
C ILE A 130 -22.57 0.94 -20.45
N THR A 131 -22.91 2.00 -21.18
CA THR A 131 -24.17 2.74 -20.97
C THR A 131 -25.36 2.15 -21.70
N ALA A 132 -25.12 1.54 -22.86
CA ALA A 132 -26.12 0.88 -23.69
C ALA A 132 -25.46 -0.20 -24.54
N ALA A 133 -26.23 -1.17 -25.03
CA ALA A 133 -25.71 -2.17 -25.97
C ALA A 133 -25.11 -1.50 -27.23
N SER A 134 -25.70 -0.43 -27.70
CA SER A 134 -25.19 0.38 -28.83
C SER A 134 -23.86 1.08 -28.57
N SER A 135 -23.34 1.02 -27.35
CA SER A 135 -21.96 1.47 -27.04
C SER A 135 -20.89 0.49 -27.53
N VAL A 136 -21.28 -0.68 -27.98
CA VAL A 136 -20.42 -1.65 -28.67
C VAL A 136 -20.86 -1.70 -30.12
N VAL A 137 -19.95 -1.33 -31.03
CA VAL A 137 -20.18 -1.38 -32.49
C VAL A 137 -19.38 -2.58 -33.02
N SER A 138 -20.06 -3.41 -33.79
CA SER A 138 -19.45 -4.58 -34.40
C SER A 138 -19.96 -4.84 -35.81
N GLU A 139 -19.23 -5.63 -36.57
CA GLU A 139 -19.50 -6.03 -37.94
C GLU A 139 -19.40 -7.56 -38.07
N ASP A 140 -20.13 -8.12 -39.06
CA ASP A 140 -19.96 -9.52 -39.44
C ASP A 140 -18.76 -9.68 -40.39
N GLU A 141 -18.46 -10.94 -40.81
CA GLU A 141 -17.37 -11.25 -41.74
C GLU A 141 -17.49 -10.55 -43.11
N GLU A 142 -18.71 -10.17 -43.50
CA GLU A 142 -18.99 -9.44 -44.75
C GLU A 142 -18.90 -7.91 -44.56
N GLY A 143 -18.63 -7.42 -43.34
CA GLY A 143 -18.55 -5.99 -43.02
C GLY A 143 -19.92 -5.33 -42.82
N ASN A 144 -20.97 -6.11 -42.61
CA ASN A 144 -22.26 -5.55 -42.28
C ASN A 144 -22.34 -5.25 -40.78
N SER A 145 -22.88 -4.09 -40.44
CA SER A 145 -23.02 -3.67 -39.03
C SER A 145 -23.96 -4.61 -38.28
N ILE A 146 -23.47 -5.12 -37.16
CA ILE A 146 -24.25 -5.91 -36.21
C ILE A 146 -24.76 -4.98 -35.10
N THR A 147 -26.07 -5.01 -34.86
CA THR A 147 -26.66 -4.28 -33.73
C THR A 147 -26.46 -5.09 -32.46
N ALA A 148 -25.55 -4.65 -31.59
CA ALA A 148 -25.39 -5.25 -30.28
C ALA A 148 -26.67 -5.15 -29.45
N THR A 149 -27.05 -6.25 -28.83
CA THR A 149 -28.22 -6.35 -27.96
C THR A 149 -27.81 -6.92 -26.62
N GLY A 150 -28.52 -6.64 -25.57
CA GLY A 150 -28.21 -7.22 -24.25
C GLY A 150 -28.68 -6.31 -23.12
N THR A 151 -28.58 -6.86 -21.92
CA THR A 151 -28.81 -6.10 -20.70
C THR A 151 -27.47 -5.50 -20.29
N VAL A 152 -27.33 -4.21 -20.49
CA VAL A 152 -26.26 -3.44 -19.84
C VAL A 152 -26.82 -2.96 -18.51
N ASN A 153 -26.04 -3.05 -17.46
CA ASN A 153 -26.38 -2.34 -16.24
C ASN A 153 -26.41 -0.86 -16.60
N ALA A 154 -27.62 -0.32 -16.75
CA ALA A 154 -27.78 1.10 -16.96
C ALA A 154 -26.95 1.84 -15.91
N PRO A 155 -26.24 2.92 -16.27
CA PRO A 155 -25.45 3.66 -15.31
C PRO A 155 -26.41 4.19 -14.25
N SER A 156 -26.63 3.39 -13.23
CA SER A 156 -27.19 3.90 -12.00
C SER A 156 -26.03 4.62 -11.34
N VAL A 157 -26.11 5.93 -11.30
CA VAL A 157 -25.21 6.73 -10.47
C VAL A 157 -25.31 6.37 -8.99
N THR A 158 -26.20 5.43 -8.62
CA THR A 158 -26.48 5.06 -7.24
C THR A 158 -25.84 3.77 -6.77
N THR A 159 -25.44 2.87 -7.67
CA THR A 159 -24.79 1.61 -7.27
C THR A 159 -23.90 1.08 -8.39
N ALA A 160 -22.62 1.16 -8.23
CA ALA A 160 -21.70 0.30 -8.95
C ALA A 160 -21.59 -1.05 -8.22
N THR A 161 -21.80 -2.13 -8.94
CA THR A 161 -21.61 -3.48 -8.39
C THR A 161 -20.14 -3.86 -8.30
N THR A 162 -19.29 -3.16 -9.07
CA THR A 162 -17.84 -3.35 -9.07
C THR A 162 -17.19 -1.98 -9.15
N TYR A 163 -16.29 -1.68 -8.24
CA TYR A 163 -15.53 -0.43 -8.19
C TYR A 163 -14.14 -0.66 -7.61
N ALA A 164 -13.21 0.21 -7.97
CA ALA A 164 -11.92 0.33 -7.30
C ALA A 164 -11.99 1.49 -6.31
N LEU A 165 -11.57 1.25 -5.08
CA LEU A 165 -11.33 2.30 -4.10
C LEU A 165 -9.90 2.78 -4.27
N VAL A 166 -9.73 4.07 -4.55
CA VAL A 166 -8.42 4.67 -4.77
C VAL A 166 -8.15 5.67 -3.65
N SER A 167 -7.00 5.57 -3.01
CA SER A 167 -6.57 6.44 -1.91
C SER A 167 -5.28 7.19 -2.24
N ASN A 168 -5.03 8.26 -1.50
CA ASN A 168 -3.82 9.08 -1.65
C ASN A 168 -2.54 8.32 -1.32
N GLY A 169 -2.60 7.36 -0.39
CA GLY A 169 -1.49 6.51 0.00
C GLY A 169 -1.96 5.34 0.85
N GLY A 170 -1.07 4.40 1.10
CA GLY A 170 -1.29 3.29 2.02
C GLY A 170 -0.99 3.66 3.47
N SER A 171 -0.72 2.67 4.27
CA SER A 171 -0.24 2.84 5.64
C SER A 171 0.73 1.73 6.02
N ILE A 172 1.69 2.06 6.87
CA ILE A 172 2.57 1.08 7.48
C ILE A 172 2.36 1.11 8.99
N THR A 173 2.22 -0.07 9.61
CA THR A 173 2.10 -0.22 11.06
C THR A 173 3.27 -1.01 11.59
N VAL A 174 3.68 -0.72 12.82
CA VAL A 174 4.76 -1.43 13.52
C VAL A 174 4.24 -1.92 14.85
N ALA A 175 4.55 -3.17 15.18
CA ALA A 175 4.21 -3.80 16.45
C ALA A 175 5.31 -4.80 16.85
N VAL A 176 5.34 -5.21 18.11
CA VAL A 176 6.12 -6.39 18.52
C VAL A 176 5.46 -7.64 17.93
N ASP A 177 6.26 -8.54 17.35
CA ASP A 177 5.73 -9.81 16.88
C ASP A 177 5.27 -10.66 18.08
N PRO A 178 4.05 -11.24 18.02
CA PRO A 178 3.53 -12.04 19.14
C PRO A 178 4.35 -13.29 19.50
N SER A 179 5.26 -13.72 18.63
CA SER A 179 6.17 -14.84 18.89
C SER A 179 7.36 -14.46 19.75
N THR A 180 7.64 -13.16 19.90
CA THR A 180 8.74 -12.67 20.75
C THR A 180 8.51 -13.06 22.21
N ALA A 181 9.55 -13.58 22.86
CA ALA A 181 9.52 -13.82 24.30
C ALA A 181 9.44 -12.47 25.02
N LEU A 182 8.43 -12.33 25.91
CA LEU A 182 8.21 -11.07 26.63
C LEU A 182 9.25 -10.81 27.72
N GLU A 183 9.84 -11.87 28.29
CA GLU A 183 10.85 -11.78 29.35
C GLU A 183 11.78 -12.98 29.26
N ASP A 184 13.09 -12.74 29.37
CA ASP A 184 14.10 -13.80 29.52
C ASP A 184 15.17 -13.35 30.51
N ILE A 185 15.89 -14.34 31.07
CA ILE A 185 17.01 -14.12 31.98
C ILE A 185 18.29 -14.46 31.25
N VAL A 186 19.10 -13.45 30.97
CA VAL A 186 20.34 -13.58 30.21
C VAL A 186 21.56 -13.29 31.08
N VAL A 187 22.66 -13.93 30.77
CA VAL A 187 23.95 -13.70 31.46
C VAL A 187 24.64 -12.49 30.80
N ALA A 188 25.08 -11.54 31.62
CA ALA A 188 25.86 -10.41 31.13
C ALA A 188 27.16 -10.89 30.44
N GLY A 189 27.53 -10.27 29.33
CA GLY A 189 28.63 -10.69 28.46
C GLY A 189 28.27 -11.79 27.47
N THR A 190 27.00 -12.11 27.30
CA THR A 190 26.52 -12.99 26.21
C THR A 190 26.40 -12.18 24.92
N ASP A 191 26.91 -12.74 23.83
CA ASP A 191 26.77 -12.19 22.51
C ASP A 191 25.50 -12.75 21.84
N ASP A 192 24.95 -12.00 20.87
CA ASP A 192 23.84 -12.40 20.02
C ASP A 192 22.57 -12.81 20.79
N VAL A 193 22.22 -12.00 21.77
CA VAL A 193 21.01 -12.20 22.57
C VAL A 193 19.81 -11.66 21.82
N GLU A 194 18.82 -12.51 21.55
CA GLU A 194 17.53 -12.06 20.99
C GLU A 194 16.82 -11.17 22.02
N LEU A 195 16.51 -9.94 21.62
CA LEU A 195 15.82 -8.96 22.46
C LEU A 195 14.35 -8.84 22.08
N THR A 196 14.08 -8.73 20.78
CA THR A 196 12.71 -8.59 20.29
C THR A 196 12.65 -8.86 18.78
N THR A 197 11.45 -9.14 18.31
CA THR A 197 11.14 -9.15 16.87
C THR A 197 10.04 -8.14 16.60
N PHE A 198 10.29 -7.19 15.71
CA PHE A 198 9.30 -6.24 15.25
C PHE A 198 8.61 -6.77 13.99
N LYS A 199 7.30 -6.52 13.91
CA LYS A 199 6.47 -6.82 12.76
C LYS A 199 6.01 -5.53 12.10
N PHE A 200 6.38 -5.35 10.85
CA PHE A 200 5.91 -4.28 9.98
C PHE A 200 4.76 -4.81 9.12
N THR A 201 3.67 -4.08 9.02
CA THR A 201 2.52 -4.47 8.19
C THR A 201 2.19 -3.34 7.24
N GLY A 202 2.26 -3.62 5.93
CA GLY A 202 1.85 -2.71 4.86
C GLY A 202 0.37 -2.88 4.54
N THR A 203 -0.33 -1.79 4.27
CA THR A 203 -1.73 -1.80 3.84
C THR A 203 -1.89 -0.95 2.60
N ALA A 204 -2.57 -1.47 1.59
CA ALA A 204 -2.89 -0.87 0.31
C ALA A 204 -1.71 -0.69 -0.67
N GLU A 205 -0.46 -0.62 -0.21
CA GLU A 205 0.76 -0.60 -1.03
C GLU A 205 1.93 -1.26 -0.31
N ALA A 206 3.00 -1.57 -1.07
CA ALA A 206 4.26 -2.06 -0.52
C ALA A 206 5.12 -0.91 0.01
N PHE A 207 6.00 -1.23 0.96
CA PHE A 207 6.89 -0.26 1.60
C PHE A 207 8.32 -0.79 1.67
N THR A 208 9.29 0.11 1.49
CA THR A 208 10.69 -0.15 1.81
C THR A 208 11.10 0.71 3.00
N VAL A 209 11.37 0.08 4.16
CA VAL A 209 11.92 0.79 5.32
C VAL A 209 13.40 1.03 5.09
N ARG A 210 13.78 2.31 5.02
CA ARG A 210 15.15 2.76 4.68
C ARG A 210 15.95 3.20 5.86
N LYS A 211 15.28 3.56 6.94
CA LYS A 211 15.91 4.02 8.15
C LYS A 211 15.14 3.54 9.37
N LEU A 212 15.85 3.07 10.36
CA LEU A 212 15.32 2.63 11.62
C LEU A 212 16.30 2.94 12.73
N ALA A 213 15.85 3.38 13.87
CA ALA A 213 16.66 3.38 15.07
C ALA A 213 15.97 2.56 16.17
N VAL A 214 16.74 1.72 16.80
CA VAL A 214 16.35 1.03 18.02
C VAL A 214 16.87 1.84 19.19
N SER A 215 16.00 2.17 20.14
CA SER A 215 16.33 2.97 21.30
C SER A 215 16.10 2.18 22.59
N ALA A 216 16.86 2.52 23.61
CA ALA A 216 16.48 2.16 24.95
C ALA A 216 15.10 2.75 25.27
N ASP A 217 14.21 1.95 25.89
CA ASP A 217 12.85 2.41 26.22
C ASP A 217 12.91 3.64 27.10
N GLN A 218 12.30 4.73 26.61
CA GLN A 218 12.22 6.02 27.30
C GLN A 218 10.92 6.18 28.08
N ASN A 219 10.02 5.21 28.04
CA ASN A 219 8.70 5.32 28.64
C ASN A 219 8.78 5.09 30.15
N GLY A 220 9.11 6.14 30.87
CA GLY A 220 9.22 6.16 32.34
C GLY A 220 10.65 6.18 32.90
N ILE A 221 11.66 6.21 32.04
CA ILE A 221 13.07 6.32 32.39
C ILE A 221 13.50 7.79 32.26
N ALA A 222 14.14 8.35 33.26
CA ALA A 222 14.67 9.69 33.20
C ALA A 222 15.90 9.74 32.26
N ASP A 223 16.10 10.83 31.51
CA ASP A 223 17.23 11.02 30.58
C ASP A 223 18.62 10.65 31.16
N ALA A 224 18.75 10.67 32.48
CA ALA A 224 19.98 10.31 33.17
C ALA A 224 20.33 8.81 33.08
N ASP A 225 19.33 7.97 32.85
CA ASP A 225 19.48 6.51 32.85
C ASP A 225 19.79 5.98 31.43
N LEU A 226 19.58 6.78 30.39
CA LEU A 226 19.90 6.39 29.00
C LEU A 226 21.39 6.11 28.79
N ALA A 227 22.26 6.79 29.51
CA ALA A 227 23.70 6.51 29.48
C ALA A 227 24.08 5.16 30.11
N GLU A 228 23.19 4.58 30.91
CA GLU A 228 23.41 3.24 31.50
C GLU A 228 23.18 2.16 30.45
N PHE A 229 22.26 2.34 29.51
CA PHE A 229 22.03 1.39 28.40
C PHE A 229 23.24 1.28 27.47
N ASP A 230 23.95 2.39 27.19
CA ASP A 230 25.19 2.36 26.42
C ASP A 230 26.28 1.52 27.12
N ASN A 231 26.14 1.33 28.43
CA ASN A 231 27.03 0.48 29.22
C ASN A 231 26.58 -0.97 29.31
N GLN A 232 25.32 -1.28 29.03
CA GLN A 232 24.76 -2.64 29.09
C GLN A 232 24.89 -3.39 27.77
N VAL A 233 24.75 -2.66 26.65
CA VAL A 233 24.75 -3.20 25.30
C VAL A 233 25.95 -2.61 24.53
N SER A 234 26.78 -3.46 23.97
CA SER A 234 27.90 -3.05 23.15
C SER A 234 27.54 -2.83 21.69
N LYS A 235 26.62 -3.65 21.18
CA LYS A 235 26.23 -3.66 19.78
C LYS A 235 24.82 -4.21 19.60
N VAL A 236 24.08 -3.66 18.68
CA VAL A 236 22.74 -4.09 18.27
C VAL A 236 22.80 -4.56 16.82
N TYR A 237 22.10 -5.63 16.51
CA TYR A 237 21.97 -6.19 15.17
C TYR A 237 20.49 -6.18 14.77
N LEU A 238 20.24 -5.93 13.48
CA LEU A 238 18.94 -6.13 12.83
C LEU A 238 19.10 -7.23 11.80
N THR A 239 18.26 -8.25 11.85
CA THR A 239 18.19 -9.30 10.83
C THR A 239 16.83 -9.27 10.18
N TYR A 240 16.79 -9.18 8.85
CA TYR A 240 15.58 -9.02 8.04
C TYR A 240 15.75 -9.60 6.63
N GLU A 241 14.67 -9.77 5.89
CA GLU A 241 14.70 -10.07 4.45
C GLU A 241 14.67 -8.77 3.63
N ASP A 242 15.56 -8.66 2.64
CA ASP A 242 15.61 -7.54 1.71
C ASP A 242 14.56 -7.69 0.59
N SER A 243 14.51 -6.70 -0.32
CA SER A 243 13.59 -6.70 -1.48
C SER A 243 13.82 -7.85 -2.47
N ASN A 244 14.94 -8.59 -2.38
CA ASN A 244 15.24 -9.76 -3.19
C ASN A 244 14.87 -11.07 -2.48
N GLY A 245 14.47 -11.01 -1.21
CA GLY A 245 14.23 -12.16 -0.35
C GLY A 245 15.50 -12.76 0.24
N ASP A 246 16.60 -12.00 0.25
CA ASP A 246 17.86 -12.41 0.87
C ASP A 246 17.88 -11.94 2.33
N GLU A 247 18.34 -12.82 3.23
CA GLU A 247 18.54 -12.46 4.65
C GLU A 247 19.75 -11.55 4.82
N VAL A 248 19.52 -10.40 5.44
CA VAL A 248 20.54 -9.38 5.70
C VAL A 248 20.64 -9.11 7.19
N THR A 249 21.87 -9.00 7.70
CA THR A 249 22.14 -8.59 9.08
C THR A 249 22.98 -7.31 9.09
N GLU A 250 22.42 -6.26 9.65
CA GLU A 250 23.06 -4.96 9.85
C GLU A 250 23.39 -4.77 11.34
N SER A 251 24.40 -3.93 11.64
CA SER A 251 24.79 -3.70 13.02
C SER A 251 25.15 -2.27 13.33
N ALA A 252 24.78 -1.80 14.52
CA ALA A 252 25.11 -0.49 15.03
C ALA A 252 25.44 -0.52 16.52
N SER A 253 26.28 0.41 16.99
CA SER A 253 26.52 0.61 18.43
C SER A 253 25.48 1.58 18.99
N LEU A 254 25.12 1.40 20.26
CA LEU A 254 24.31 2.38 20.97
C LEU A 254 25.12 3.67 21.21
N VAL A 255 24.48 4.79 20.95
CA VAL A 255 25.01 6.13 21.26
C VAL A 255 23.89 6.94 21.89
N SER A 256 24.06 7.33 23.13
CA SER A 256 22.99 8.01 23.90
C SER A 256 21.68 7.23 23.88
N GLY A 257 21.75 5.93 24.11
CA GLY A 257 20.62 5.01 24.13
C GLY A 257 20.01 4.66 22.77
N ASN A 258 20.64 5.07 21.64
CA ASN A 258 20.11 4.80 20.31
C ASN A 258 21.12 4.07 19.40
N ALA A 259 20.67 3.02 18.74
CA ALA A 259 21.36 2.38 17.62
C ALA A 259 20.63 2.74 16.33
N THR A 260 21.29 3.51 15.46
CA THR A 260 20.67 4.01 14.22
C THR A 260 21.21 3.24 13.02
N PHE A 261 20.30 2.77 12.20
CA PHE A 261 20.56 2.09 10.94
C PHE A 261 20.02 2.94 9.80
N ALA A 262 20.76 3.05 8.73
CA ALA A 262 20.41 3.82 7.54
C ALA A 262 20.70 2.98 6.30
N ASP A 263 20.11 3.39 5.17
CA ASP A 263 20.26 2.68 3.90
C ASP A 263 19.79 1.22 3.95
N LEU A 264 18.79 0.95 4.82
CA LEU A 264 18.13 -0.36 4.93
C LEU A 264 17.28 -0.64 3.69
N ASP A 265 17.05 -1.93 3.42
CA ASP A 265 16.15 -2.43 2.37
C ASP A 265 15.15 -3.45 2.97
N ILE A 266 14.48 -3.07 4.09
CA ILE A 266 13.46 -3.92 4.68
C ILE A 266 12.20 -3.79 3.84
N TYR A 267 11.87 -4.84 3.09
CA TYR A 267 10.73 -4.82 2.18
C TYR A 267 9.48 -5.39 2.84
N VAL A 268 8.38 -4.66 2.75
CA VAL A 268 7.06 -5.03 3.27
C VAL A 268 6.09 -5.07 2.10
N ASP A 269 5.65 -6.25 1.73
CA ASP A 269 4.70 -6.42 0.63
C ASP A 269 3.36 -5.74 0.90
N LYS A 270 2.65 -5.42 -0.17
CA LYS A 270 1.29 -4.88 -0.10
C LYS A 270 0.35 -5.87 0.59
N ASP A 271 -0.37 -5.38 1.60
CA ASP A 271 -1.36 -6.14 2.39
C ASP A 271 -0.74 -7.38 3.09
N ASP A 272 0.56 -7.32 3.36
CA ASP A 272 1.32 -8.36 4.04
C ASP A 272 2.22 -7.76 5.14
N SER A 273 3.09 -8.58 5.72
CA SER A 273 3.97 -8.18 6.82
C SER A 273 5.37 -8.77 6.68
N ALA A 274 6.36 -7.99 7.09
CA ALA A 274 7.74 -8.40 7.27
C ALA A 274 8.15 -8.34 8.74
N THR A 275 9.09 -9.18 9.14
CA THR A 275 9.64 -9.20 10.50
C THR A 275 11.09 -8.75 10.51
N VAL A 276 11.47 -8.08 11.58
CA VAL A 276 12.84 -7.64 11.84
C VAL A 276 13.22 -8.14 13.23
N GLU A 277 14.15 -9.06 13.28
CA GLU A 277 14.73 -9.57 14.52
C GLU A 277 15.78 -8.60 15.04
N VAL A 278 15.75 -8.31 16.33
CA VAL A 278 16.72 -7.46 17.02
C VAL A 278 17.49 -8.31 18.01
N THR A 279 18.79 -8.47 17.76
CA THR A 279 19.70 -9.12 18.71
C THR A 279 20.76 -8.13 19.22
N ALA A 280 21.40 -8.44 20.31
CA ALA A 280 22.45 -7.58 20.88
C ALA A 280 23.56 -8.36 21.58
N ASP A 281 24.75 -7.78 21.56
CA ASP A 281 25.87 -8.20 22.39
C ASP A 281 25.82 -7.45 23.72
N LEU A 282 25.69 -8.18 24.82
CA LEU A 282 25.63 -7.62 26.16
C LEU A 282 27.02 -7.42 26.72
N ASN A 283 27.26 -6.32 27.39
CA ASN A 283 28.48 -6.05 28.11
C ASN A 283 28.60 -6.93 29.38
N SER A 284 29.80 -7.31 29.74
CA SER A 284 30.07 -8.03 30.97
C SER A 284 29.89 -7.12 32.19
N ILE A 285 29.59 -7.74 33.36
CA ILE A 285 29.52 -7.00 34.62
C ILE A 285 30.91 -6.46 34.98
N ALA A 286 31.05 -5.13 34.96
CA ALA A 286 32.27 -4.44 35.35
C ALA A 286 31.94 -3.02 35.83
N SER A 287 32.87 -2.38 36.52
CA SER A 287 32.70 -0.99 36.96
C SER A 287 32.51 -0.05 35.75
N GLY A 288 31.40 0.64 35.70
CA GLY A 288 30.99 1.51 34.59
C GLY A 288 30.37 0.78 33.40
N GLN A 289 29.99 -0.47 33.57
CA GLN A 289 29.23 -1.29 32.65
C GLN A 289 28.02 -1.91 33.35
N SER A 290 27.44 -2.98 32.82
CA SER A 290 26.26 -3.65 33.39
C SER A 290 26.41 -3.98 34.87
N THR A 291 25.32 -3.89 35.60
CA THR A 291 25.18 -4.30 37.02
C THR A 291 24.25 -5.50 37.09
N ALA A 292 24.48 -6.39 38.07
CA ALA A 292 23.61 -7.56 38.25
C ALA A 292 22.17 -7.11 38.59
N GLY A 293 21.21 -7.58 37.85
CA GLY A 293 19.80 -7.26 38.01
C GLY A 293 19.30 -6.08 37.13
N ASP A 294 20.17 -5.51 36.29
CA ASP A 294 19.75 -4.56 35.27
C ASP A 294 18.86 -5.24 34.24
N SER A 295 17.92 -4.51 33.69
CA SER A 295 17.09 -4.94 32.56
C SER A 295 17.42 -4.13 31.32
N VAL A 296 17.46 -4.79 30.17
CA VAL A 296 17.60 -4.16 28.86
C VAL A 296 16.27 -4.19 28.17
N ARG A 297 15.83 -3.04 27.72
CA ARG A 297 14.54 -2.83 27.05
C ARG A 297 14.78 -1.98 25.82
N LEU A 298 14.39 -2.49 24.66
CA LEU A 298 14.58 -1.78 23.40
C LEU A 298 13.24 -1.55 22.70
N ASP A 299 13.13 -0.40 22.10
CA ASP A 299 11.96 0.06 21.34
C ASP A 299 12.44 0.67 20.02
N ILE A 300 11.54 0.84 19.05
CA ILE A 300 11.83 1.59 17.84
C ILE A 300 11.72 3.09 18.15
N ALA A 301 12.81 3.81 17.90
CA ALA A 301 12.82 5.26 18.08
C ALA A 301 11.99 5.94 16.99
N PHE A 302 10.83 6.42 17.36
CA PHE A 302 9.87 7.08 16.48
C PHE A 302 10.50 8.15 15.58
N ASN A 303 11.40 9.00 16.12
CA ASN A 303 12.03 10.11 15.41
C ASN A 303 13.04 9.71 14.32
N ASN A 304 13.38 8.44 14.20
CA ASN A 304 14.39 7.93 13.30
C ASN A 304 13.89 6.83 12.37
N PHE A 305 12.59 6.79 12.13
CA PHE A 305 11.98 5.90 11.17
C PHE A 305 11.78 6.60 9.83
N GLU A 306 12.06 5.90 8.73
CA GLU A 306 11.76 6.34 7.37
C GLU A 306 11.39 5.16 6.51
N ALA A 307 10.21 5.21 5.88
CA ALA A 307 9.78 4.23 4.90
C ALA A 307 9.34 4.92 3.61
N LEU A 308 9.71 4.35 2.47
CA LEU A 308 9.22 4.74 1.15
C LEU A 308 8.04 3.86 0.78
N ALA A 309 6.94 4.46 0.38
CA ALA A 309 5.82 3.78 -0.24
C ALA A 309 6.07 3.61 -1.73
N GLU A 310 5.98 2.38 -2.24
CA GLU A 310 6.48 2.03 -3.57
C GLU A 310 5.58 2.55 -4.72
N SER A 311 4.26 2.53 -4.51
CA SER A 311 3.31 2.96 -5.56
C SER A 311 3.05 4.45 -5.54
N SER A 312 2.83 5.03 -4.36
CA SER A 312 2.55 6.45 -4.21
C SER A 312 3.81 7.32 -4.30
N GLY A 313 4.99 6.75 -4.03
CA GLY A 313 6.27 7.46 -3.94
C GLY A 313 6.39 8.35 -2.71
N GLU A 314 5.45 8.24 -1.77
CA GLU A 314 5.47 9.02 -0.54
C GLU A 314 6.53 8.49 0.43
N THR A 315 7.13 9.40 1.18
CA THR A 315 8.07 9.04 2.23
C THR A 315 7.42 9.24 3.58
N TYR A 316 7.28 8.15 4.32
CA TYR A 316 6.73 8.14 5.67
C TYR A 316 7.85 8.43 6.65
N LYS A 317 7.77 9.58 7.30
CA LYS A 317 8.66 9.99 8.40
C LYS A 317 7.76 10.39 9.55
N PRO A 318 7.90 9.79 10.75
CA PRO A 318 7.25 10.34 11.91
C PRO A 318 7.80 11.75 12.11
N GLU A 319 6.96 12.74 12.00
CA GLU A 319 7.33 14.09 12.39
C GLU A 319 7.57 14.11 13.90
N LYS A 320 8.64 14.78 14.29
CA LYS A 320 8.97 15.08 15.67
C LYS A 320 7.69 15.39 16.43
N TYR A 321 7.47 14.67 17.51
CA TYR A 321 6.39 14.95 18.45
C TYR A 321 6.58 16.37 18.97
N ASP A 322 6.12 17.34 18.19
CA ASP A 322 5.98 18.69 18.65
C ASP A 322 4.74 18.67 19.54
N ASN A 323 4.93 19.00 20.82
CA ASN A 323 3.84 19.16 21.79
C ASN A 323 2.84 20.26 21.41
N ASP A 324 2.96 20.82 20.23
CA ASP A 324 2.01 21.76 19.66
C ASP A 324 0.91 21.00 18.89
N VAL A 325 -0.14 20.63 19.63
CA VAL A 325 -1.38 20.02 19.15
C VAL A 325 -2.17 20.93 18.16
N ALA A 326 -1.52 21.89 17.55
CA ALA A 326 -2.16 22.90 16.72
C ALA A 326 -1.94 22.74 15.22
N ALA A 327 -1.11 21.83 14.76
CA ALA A 327 -0.87 21.58 13.32
C ALA A 327 -1.54 20.28 12.86
N ALA A 328 -2.86 20.20 12.98
CA ALA A 328 -3.67 19.18 12.28
C ALA A 328 -3.70 19.36 10.75
N SER A 329 -2.80 20.18 10.21
CA SER A 329 -2.76 20.52 8.78
C SER A 329 -1.62 19.86 7.99
N ASP A 330 -0.71 19.14 8.64
CA ASP A 330 0.42 18.48 7.98
C ASP A 330 0.30 16.95 7.93
N LEU A 331 -0.93 16.43 8.06
CA LEU A 331 -1.23 14.99 7.94
C LEU A 331 -1.49 14.57 6.48
N ASP A 332 -0.79 15.14 5.51
CA ASP A 332 -0.88 14.74 4.11
C ASP A 332 -0.08 13.46 3.79
N PHE A 333 0.52 12.84 4.78
CA PHE A 333 1.29 11.60 4.63
C PHE A 333 0.61 10.47 5.40
N GLY A 334 0.39 9.34 4.76
CA GLY A 334 -0.34 8.19 5.27
C GLY A 334 -0.08 7.87 6.74
N THR A 335 -1.07 7.30 7.38
CA THR A 335 -1.07 7.10 8.83
C THR A 335 -0.05 6.04 9.25
N LEU A 336 1.08 6.46 9.79
CA LEU A 336 1.93 5.57 10.58
C LEU A 336 1.21 5.31 11.91
N THR A 337 0.63 4.13 12.08
CA THR A 337 0.01 3.75 13.34
C THR A 337 1.04 3.05 14.20
N TRP A 338 1.43 3.69 15.27
CA TRP A 338 2.37 3.16 16.24
C TRP A 338 1.60 2.43 17.34
N THR A 339 1.80 1.14 17.49
CA THR A 339 1.41 0.42 18.70
C THR A 339 2.64 0.26 19.57
N ASP A 340 2.46 0.37 20.87
CA ASP A 340 3.54 0.24 21.85
C ASP A 340 4.35 -1.04 21.61
N ALA A 341 5.55 -0.87 21.07
CA ALA A 341 6.42 -1.96 20.60
C ALA A 341 7.59 -2.16 21.56
N THR A 342 7.30 -2.30 22.84
CA THR A 342 8.29 -2.56 23.87
C THR A 342 8.44 -4.06 24.16
N ALA A 343 9.65 -4.59 24.04
CA ALA A 343 10.01 -5.89 24.57
C ALA A 343 10.96 -5.72 25.76
N GLU A 344 10.69 -6.43 26.85
CA GLU A 344 11.57 -6.45 28.02
C GLU A 344 12.46 -7.69 28.00
N VAL A 345 13.76 -7.48 28.08
CA VAL A 345 14.74 -8.54 28.36
C VAL A 345 15.42 -8.24 29.70
N ASN A 346 15.26 -9.11 30.67
CA ASN A 346 15.92 -8.98 31.95
C ASN A 346 17.27 -9.69 31.94
N ALA A 347 18.35 -8.92 31.87
CA ALA A 347 19.69 -9.46 32.09
C ALA A 347 19.93 -9.66 33.60
N ALA A 348 19.58 -10.82 34.14
CA ALA A 348 19.85 -11.14 35.54
C ALA A 348 21.13 -11.95 35.64
N GLY A 349 22.23 -11.28 35.87
CA GLY A 349 23.42 -11.95 36.42
C GLY A 349 23.21 -12.23 37.89
N THR A 350 22.66 -13.36 38.27
CA THR A 350 22.76 -13.83 39.67
C THR A 350 24.16 -14.31 39.92
N ALA A 351 24.97 -13.49 40.59
CA ALA A 351 26.10 -14.00 41.32
C ALA A 351 25.55 -14.82 42.49
N ALA A 352 25.84 -16.10 42.52
CA ALA A 352 25.66 -16.96 43.72
C ALA A 352 26.68 -16.62 44.78
#